data_c199649abb87905995b9c04e62b5905d
#
_entry.id   c199649abb87905995b9c04e62b5905d
#
_cell.length_a   1.000
_cell.length_b   1.000
_cell.length_c   1.000
_cell.angle_alpha   90.00
_cell.angle_beta   90.00
_cell.angle_gamma   90.00
#
_symmetry.space_group_name_H-M   'P 1'
#
loop_
_entity.id
_entity.type
_entity.pdbx_description
1 polymer ?
#
loop_
_entity_poly.entity_id
_entity_poly.type
_entity_poly.pdbx_seq_one_letter_code
_entity_poly.pdbx_strand_id
1 'polypeptide(L)'
;MVLRILAIIYLFQSDMESTAVNTWLLIVLPFPIIGTLLLAYTKLDLGYTGMKRAIQSNIDRSCGILKQDDKALEELKQRHTSNYNLVQYLENVNGHFPVYRHSKTTYFPSGEAKFEEMKKQLLKAEKYIFLEYFIIDEGEMWGEILAILKQKVQEGVEVRVLYDGMNEFSTLSFDYKKRLEKIGIQSRVFASVTPFLSTYYNYRDHRKILLIDGKVAFTGGVNLADEYINKIERFGHWKDTALMVEGPAVDTFLVLFLQMWTYSHETLDVTPYMVEHETFDTPGFVVPYGDIPLDKDKVGENVYIDILNHARDFVHIMTPYLILDGELLHALKFAAERGVDVSIIMPGIPDKKSAYYLAKTYYPTLLASGVKIYEYTPGFVHAKIFVSDNSRAVVGTINLDYRSLYHHFECATYLYRTSSVVSIEEDFQATKAKCHRVSVAEIENLPFHQKALGLLTRLVAPLM
;
A
#
# COMPACT_ATOMS: atom_id res chain seq x y z
N MET A 1 12.25 -38.90 10.01
CA MET A 1 12.29 -39.04 8.54
C MET A 1 10.93 -38.72 7.90
N VAL A 2 9.85 -39.39 8.28
CA VAL A 2 8.50 -39.22 7.71
C VAL A 2 8.03 -37.74 7.77
N LEU A 3 8.13 -37.10 8.94
CA LEU A 3 7.71 -35.70 9.12
C LEU A 3 8.42 -34.73 8.16
N ARG A 4 9.73 -34.94 7.94
CA ARG A 4 10.52 -34.15 6.98
C ARG A 4 10.00 -34.30 5.55
N ILE A 5 9.72 -35.55 5.14
CA ILE A 5 9.22 -35.86 3.80
C ILE A 5 7.83 -35.19 3.59
N LEU A 6 6.94 -35.32 4.56
CA LEU A 6 5.62 -34.72 4.49
C LEU A 6 5.69 -33.18 4.41
N ALA A 7 6.57 -32.53 5.19
CA ALA A 7 6.76 -31.09 5.13
C ALA A 7 7.32 -30.65 3.77
N ILE A 8 8.29 -31.41 3.20
CA ILE A 8 8.83 -31.12 1.86
C ILE A 8 7.74 -31.24 0.80
N ILE A 9 6.96 -32.33 0.81
CA ILE A 9 5.86 -32.52 -0.15
C ILE A 9 4.86 -31.38 -0.04
N TYR A 10 4.48 -31.00 1.19
CA TYR A 10 3.58 -29.86 1.42
C TYR A 10 4.13 -28.55 0.84
N LEU A 11 5.42 -28.25 1.09
CA LEU A 11 6.07 -27.04 0.59
C LEU A 11 6.07 -26.98 -0.94
N PHE A 12 6.36 -28.08 -1.62
CA PHE A 12 6.35 -28.13 -3.09
C PHE A 12 4.94 -28.15 -3.71
N GLN A 13 3.92 -28.54 -2.95
CA GLN A 13 2.52 -28.50 -3.40
C GLN A 13 1.82 -27.17 -3.02
N SER A 14 2.45 -26.36 -2.18
CA SER A 14 1.88 -25.08 -1.75
C SER A 14 2.00 -24.01 -2.85
N ASP A 15 1.06 -23.10 -2.86
CA ASP A 15 1.09 -21.91 -3.75
C ASP A 15 2.03 -20.79 -3.21
N MET A 16 2.97 -21.14 -2.33
CA MET A 16 3.94 -20.17 -1.81
C MET A 16 4.93 -19.77 -2.89
N GLU A 17 5.32 -18.49 -2.85
CA GLU A 17 6.40 -17.98 -3.68
C GLU A 17 7.69 -18.80 -3.46
N SER A 18 8.46 -19.02 -4.53
CA SER A 18 9.61 -19.94 -4.52
C SER A 18 10.69 -19.57 -3.50
N THR A 19 10.90 -18.29 -3.24
CA THR A 19 11.86 -17.82 -2.23
C THR A 19 11.38 -18.16 -0.81
N ALA A 20 10.07 -18.09 -0.56
CA ALA A 20 9.47 -18.52 0.72
C ALA A 20 9.60 -20.03 0.90
N VAL A 21 9.36 -20.83 -0.14
CA VAL A 21 9.59 -22.29 -0.12
C VAL A 21 11.04 -22.60 0.22
N ASN A 22 12.01 -21.94 -0.43
CA ASN A 22 13.44 -22.13 -0.16
C ASN A 22 13.78 -21.75 1.29
N THR A 23 13.24 -20.66 1.82
CA THR A 23 13.46 -20.26 3.21
C THR A 23 12.93 -21.32 4.19
N TRP A 24 11.73 -21.86 3.95
CA TRP A 24 11.19 -22.93 4.77
C TRP A 24 12.01 -24.22 4.68
N LEU A 25 12.54 -24.56 3.50
CA LEU A 25 13.44 -25.70 3.35
C LEU A 25 14.72 -25.53 4.17
N LEU A 26 15.31 -24.31 4.24
CA LEU A 26 16.46 -24.02 5.10
C LEU A 26 16.17 -24.21 6.59
N ILE A 27 14.93 -24.14 7.02
CA ILE A 27 14.50 -24.36 8.41
C ILE A 27 14.13 -25.82 8.66
N VAL A 28 13.32 -26.43 7.78
CA VAL A 28 12.78 -27.78 7.95
C VAL A 28 13.86 -28.88 7.76
N LEU A 29 14.82 -28.68 6.84
CA LEU A 29 15.84 -29.68 6.56
C LEU A 29 16.77 -29.93 7.77
N PRO A 30 17.37 -28.90 8.42
CA PRO A 30 18.20 -29.10 9.60
C PRO A 30 17.38 -29.39 10.87
N PHE A 31 16.19 -28.81 11.02
CA PHE A 31 15.35 -28.90 12.22
C PHE A 31 13.95 -29.46 11.91
N PRO A 32 13.82 -30.75 11.53
CA PRO A 32 12.56 -31.26 10.95
C PRO A 32 11.37 -31.20 11.92
N ILE A 33 11.57 -31.38 13.21
CA ILE A 33 10.47 -31.32 14.20
C ILE A 33 10.07 -29.86 14.43
N ILE A 34 11.03 -29.03 14.84
CA ILE A 34 10.78 -27.61 15.15
C ILE A 34 10.34 -26.86 13.89
N GLY A 35 11.01 -27.06 12.76
CA GLY A 35 10.69 -26.41 11.49
C GLY A 35 9.29 -26.78 10.99
N THR A 36 8.88 -28.06 11.09
CA THR A 36 7.53 -28.48 10.69
C THR A 36 6.47 -27.94 11.64
N LEU A 37 6.72 -27.89 12.95
CA LEU A 37 5.80 -27.29 13.92
C LEU A 37 5.66 -25.78 13.67
N LEU A 38 6.77 -25.10 13.37
CA LEU A 38 6.75 -23.68 13.02
C LEU A 38 5.98 -23.43 11.71
N LEU A 39 6.22 -24.24 10.68
CA LEU A 39 5.48 -24.19 9.43
C LEU A 39 3.98 -24.42 9.64
N ALA A 40 3.62 -25.44 10.42
CA ALA A 40 2.24 -25.71 10.77
C ALA A 40 1.62 -24.55 11.55
N TYR A 41 2.32 -24.02 12.54
CA TYR A 41 1.87 -22.85 13.32
C TYR A 41 1.63 -21.62 12.42
N THR A 42 2.54 -21.34 11.48
CA THR A 42 2.38 -20.21 10.54
C THR A 42 1.25 -20.41 9.55
N LYS A 43 0.83 -21.66 9.25
CA LYS A 43 -0.22 -21.96 8.27
C LYS A 43 -1.60 -22.24 8.87
N LEU A 44 -1.66 -22.69 10.12
CA LEU A 44 -2.94 -23.06 10.76
C LEU A 44 -3.82 -21.85 11.07
N ASP A 45 -3.25 -20.66 11.22
CA ASP A 45 -3.95 -19.36 11.28
C ASP A 45 -5.26 -19.40 12.12
N LEU A 46 -5.18 -20.15 13.23
CA LEU A 46 -6.36 -20.57 14.01
C LEU A 46 -7.18 -19.41 14.57
N GLY A 47 -6.54 -18.27 14.83
CA GLY A 47 -7.21 -17.08 15.38
C GLY A 47 -7.97 -16.23 14.34
N TYR A 48 -7.75 -16.46 13.03
CA TYR A 48 -8.22 -15.56 11.97
C TYR A 48 -9.11 -16.18 10.92
N THR A 49 -9.34 -17.47 10.98
CA THR A 49 -10.22 -18.16 10.03
C THR A 49 -11.62 -17.49 9.95
N GLY A 50 -12.14 -17.03 11.08
CA GLY A 50 -13.42 -16.30 11.14
C GLY A 50 -13.36 -14.93 10.45
N MET A 51 -12.33 -14.15 10.74
CA MET A 51 -12.11 -12.83 10.14
C MET A 51 -11.88 -12.93 8.62
N LYS A 52 -11.02 -13.85 8.19
CA LYS A 52 -10.77 -14.09 6.76
C LYS A 52 -12.06 -14.41 6.01
N ARG A 53 -12.86 -15.33 6.53
CA ARG A 53 -14.15 -15.69 5.92
C ARG A 53 -15.11 -14.51 5.87
N ALA A 54 -15.16 -13.69 6.92
CA ALA A 54 -16.03 -12.53 6.95
C ALA A 54 -15.60 -11.46 5.95
N ILE A 55 -14.30 -11.14 5.86
CA ILE A 55 -13.79 -10.19 4.87
C ILE A 55 -14.02 -10.74 3.45
N GLN A 56 -13.69 -12.00 3.19
CA GLN A 56 -13.93 -12.61 1.87
C GLN A 56 -15.43 -12.56 1.52
N SER A 57 -16.31 -12.89 2.46
CA SER A 57 -17.76 -12.77 2.25
C SER A 57 -18.21 -11.34 1.94
N ASN A 58 -17.56 -10.32 2.53
CA ASN A 58 -17.87 -8.92 2.22
C ASN A 58 -17.39 -8.55 0.81
N ILE A 59 -16.22 -9.04 0.41
CA ILE A 59 -15.71 -8.85 -0.96
C ILE A 59 -16.65 -9.50 -1.95
N ASP A 60 -17.03 -10.76 -1.74
CA ASP A 60 -17.97 -11.48 -2.61
C ASP A 60 -19.34 -10.76 -2.70
N ARG A 61 -19.84 -10.20 -1.60
CA ARG A 61 -21.08 -9.41 -1.57
C ARG A 61 -20.95 -8.05 -2.26
N SER A 62 -19.75 -7.50 -2.33
CA SER A 62 -19.50 -6.23 -3.02
C SER A 62 -19.37 -6.38 -4.53
N CYS A 63 -19.26 -7.61 -5.05
CA CYS A 63 -19.27 -7.87 -6.48
C CYS A 63 -20.53 -7.28 -7.13
N GLY A 64 -20.33 -6.47 -8.17
CA GLY A 64 -21.40 -5.83 -8.93
C GLY A 64 -22.02 -4.59 -8.29
N ILE A 65 -21.55 -4.15 -7.11
CA ILE A 65 -21.92 -2.84 -6.52
C ILE A 65 -21.33 -1.71 -7.34
N LEU A 66 -20.03 -1.81 -7.61
CA LEU A 66 -19.33 -0.87 -8.47
C LEU A 66 -19.69 -1.17 -9.94
N LYS A 67 -20.10 -0.13 -10.65
CA LYS A 67 -20.48 -0.26 -12.05
C LYS A 67 -19.33 0.18 -12.95
N GLN A 68 -19.03 -0.66 -13.93
CA GLN A 68 -18.07 -0.33 -14.98
C GLN A 68 -18.62 0.79 -15.88
N ASP A 69 -17.78 1.79 -16.18
CA ASP A 69 -18.06 2.77 -17.24
C ASP A 69 -17.72 2.14 -18.60
N ASP A 70 -18.75 1.58 -19.27
CA ASP A 70 -18.59 0.90 -20.55
C ASP A 70 -18.05 1.82 -21.64
N LYS A 71 -18.35 3.13 -21.58
CA LYS A 71 -17.82 4.12 -22.55
C LYS A 71 -16.34 4.36 -22.34
N ALA A 72 -15.93 4.47 -21.09
CA ALA A 72 -14.51 4.59 -20.73
C ALA A 72 -13.72 3.36 -21.16
N LEU A 73 -14.28 2.18 -20.93
CA LEU A 73 -13.67 0.92 -21.29
C LEU A 73 -13.52 0.77 -22.82
N GLU A 74 -14.57 1.10 -23.58
CA GLU A 74 -14.53 1.04 -25.06
C GLU A 74 -13.53 2.05 -25.64
N GLU A 75 -13.43 3.25 -25.09
CA GLU A 75 -12.43 4.22 -25.50
C GLU A 75 -10.99 3.72 -25.24
N LEU A 76 -10.75 3.09 -24.09
CA LEU A 76 -9.45 2.47 -23.78
C LEU A 76 -9.12 1.35 -24.78
N LYS A 77 -10.10 0.51 -25.11
CA LYS A 77 -9.96 -0.58 -26.07
C LYS A 77 -9.56 -0.09 -27.46
N GLN A 78 -10.22 0.96 -27.94
CA GLN A 78 -10.00 1.47 -29.29
C GLN A 78 -8.70 2.26 -29.43
N ARG A 79 -8.32 3.03 -28.41
CA ARG A 79 -7.23 4.00 -28.51
C ARG A 79 -6.00 3.67 -27.69
N HIS A 80 -6.12 2.76 -26.70
CA HIS A 80 -5.11 2.56 -25.66
C HIS A 80 -5.03 1.09 -25.21
N THR A 81 -4.87 0.17 -26.14
CA THR A 81 -4.97 -1.29 -25.94
C THR A 81 -4.15 -1.83 -24.77
N SER A 82 -2.92 -1.34 -24.53
CA SER A 82 -2.12 -1.81 -23.40
C SER A 82 -2.74 -1.45 -22.05
N ASN A 83 -3.35 -0.27 -21.94
CA ASN A 83 -4.05 0.15 -20.70
C ASN A 83 -5.41 -0.53 -20.57
N TYR A 84 -6.07 -0.85 -21.67
CA TYR A 84 -7.28 -1.65 -21.66
C TYR A 84 -7.04 -3.02 -21.02
N ASN A 85 -5.96 -3.70 -21.35
CA ASN A 85 -5.65 -5.01 -20.77
C ASN A 85 -5.41 -4.94 -19.26
N LEU A 86 -4.71 -3.93 -18.77
CA LEU A 86 -4.52 -3.72 -17.34
C LEU A 86 -5.85 -3.42 -16.61
N VAL A 87 -6.68 -2.56 -17.21
CA VAL A 87 -8.00 -2.24 -16.64
C VAL A 87 -8.90 -3.47 -16.63
N GLN A 88 -8.89 -4.29 -17.68
CA GLN A 88 -9.61 -5.57 -17.71
C GLN A 88 -9.11 -6.53 -16.62
N TYR A 89 -7.80 -6.57 -16.39
CA TYR A 89 -7.25 -7.35 -15.29
C TYR A 89 -7.82 -6.86 -13.94
N LEU A 90 -7.79 -5.54 -13.67
CA LEU A 90 -8.31 -4.95 -12.43
C LEU A 90 -9.82 -5.15 -12.25
N GLU A 91 -10.58 -5.21 -13.33
CA GLU A 91 -12.01 -5.53 -13.28
C GLU A 91 -12.27 -7.03 -13.00
N ASN A 92 -11.39 -7.91 -13.47
CA ASN A 92 -11.56 -9.37 -13.35
C ASN A 92 -10.99 -9.95 -12.05
N VAL A 93 -10.14 -9.22 -11.32
CA VAL A 93 -9.63 -9.69 -10.02
C VAL A 93 -10.69 -9.64 -8.93
N ASN A 94 -10.43 -10.33 -7.85
CA ASN A 94 -11.27 -10.32 -6.66
C ASN A 94 -11.37 -8.89 -6.09
N GLY A 95 -12.55 -8.29 -6.16
CA GLY A 95 -12.78 -6.89 -5.80
C GLY A 95 -13.42 -6.08 -6.92
N HIS A 96 -13.23 -6.47 -8.18
CA HIS A 96 -13.87 -5.86 -9.35
C HIS A 96 -13.70 -4.34 -9.38
N PHE A 97 -12.52 -3.86 -9.74
CA PHE A 97 -12.17 -2.43 -9.74
C PHE A 97 -12.42 -1.79 -11.11
N PRO A 98 -13.51 -1.01 -11.27
CA PRO A 98 -13.85 -0.39 -12.54
C PRO A 98 -12.95 0.80 -12.87
N VAL A 99 -12.86 1.13 -14.16
CA VAL A 99 -12.25 2.37 -14.62
C VAL A 99 -13.27 3.50 -14.60
N TYR A 100 -12.81 4.68 -14.21
CA TYR A 100 -13.62 5.88 -14.14
C TYR A 100 -13.08 6.98 -15.04
N ARG A 101 -14.00 7.65 -15.73
CA ARG A 101 -13.80 8.99 -16.29
C ARG A 101 -14.45 10.04 -15.38
N HIS A 102 -14.22 11.29 -15.71
CA HIS A 102 -14.87 12.41 -15.03
C HIS A 102 -14.59 12.49 -13.52
N SER A 103 -13.48 11.88 -13.09
CA SER A 103 -12.98 12.00 -11.73
C SER A 103 -11.78 12.92 -11.71
N LYS A 104 -11.79 13.88 -10.80
CA LYS A 104 -10.69 14.82 -10.61
C LYS A 104 -9.70 14.25 -9.61
N THR A 105 -8.40 14.38 -9.91
CA THR A 105 -7.34 13.98 -9.00
C THR A 105 -6.44 15.16 -8.67
N THR A 106 -6.04 15.26 -7.40
CA THR A 106 -5.09 16.26 -6.91
C THR A 106 -3.96 15.56 -6.18
N TYR A 107 -2.75 15.69 -6.69
CA TYR A 107 -1.55 15.11 -6.09
C TYR A 107 -0.94 16.05 -5.06
N PHE A 108 -0.48 15.50 -3.94
CA PHE A 108 0.23 16.23 -2.88
C PHE A 108 1.66 15.72 -2.77
N PRO A 109 2.67 16.57 -2.98
CA PRO A 109 4.08 16.16 -2.93
C PRO A 109 4.62 16.05 -1.50
N SER A 110 3.81 16.32 -0.48
CA SER A 110 4.21 16.21 0.92
C SER A 110 3.02 15.94 1.85
N GLY A 111 3.33 15.45 3.06
CA GLY A 111 2.34 15.24 4.11
C GLY A 111 1.71 16.54 4.60
N GLU A 112 2.49 17.61 4.68
CA GLU A 112 2.02 18.94 5.07
C GLU A 112 0.95 19.46 4.10
N ALA A 113 1.21 19.36 2.79
CA ALA A 113 0.25 19.79 1.77
C ALA A 113 -1.05 19.00 1.84
N LYS A 114 -0.96 17.66 2.01
CA LYS A 114 -2.11 16.81 2.26
C LYS A 114 -2.87 17.24 3.51
N PHE A 115 -2.18 17.46 4.62
CA PHE A 115 -2.77 17.77 5.92
C PHE A 115 -3.59 19.07 5.88
N GLU A 116 -3.05 20.12 5.27
CA GLU A 116 -3.76 21.37 5.11
C GLU A 116 -5.04 21.22 4.27
N GLU A 117 -5.01 20.43 3.20
CA GLU A 117 -6.19 20.18 2.40
C GLU A 117 -7.19 19.25 3.09
N MET A 118 -6.71 18.24 3.83
CA MET A 118 -7.57 17.38 4.66
C MET A 118 -8.42 18.19 5.64
N LYS A 119 -7.81 19.15 6.37
CA LYS A 119 -8.53 20.00 7.32
C LYS A 119 -9.65 20.78 6.64
N LYS A 120 -9.36 21.36 5.45
CA LYS A 120 -10.37 22.11 4.68
C LYS A 120 -11.53 21.22 4.24
N GLN A 121 -11.25 20.00 3.78
CA GLN A 121 -12.29 19.09 3.32
C GLN A 121 -13.10 18.51 4.50
N LEU A 122 -12.45 18.17 5.62
CA LEU A 122 -13.14 17.74 6.84
C LEU A 122 -14.13 18.78 7.37
N LEU A 123 -13.76 20.06 7.34
CA LEU A 123 -14.66 21.15 7.76
C LEU A 123 -15.90 21.30 6.86
N LYS A 124 -15.86 20.84 5.60
CA LYS A 124 -16.99 20.86 4.67
C LYS A 124 -17.94 19.66 4.81
N ALA A 125 -17.57 18.65 5.58
CA ALA A 125 -18.38 17.44 5.74
C ALA A 125 -19.79 17.76 6.28
N GLU A 126 -20.81 17.16 5.67
CA GLU A 126 -22.22 17.35 5.99
C GLU A 126 -22.94 16.08 6.44
N LYS A 127 -22.50 14.90 5.95
CA LYS A 127 -23.17 13.61 6.16
C LYS A 127 -22.31 12.63 6.95
N TYR A 128 -21.10 12.33 6.42
CA TYR A 128 -20.22 11.38 7.06
C TYR A 128 -18.73 11.60 6.77
N ILE A 129 -17.90 11.15 7.72
CA ILE A 129 -16.44 11.11 7.63
C ILE A 129 -15.97 9.72 8.03
N PHE A 130 -15.31 8.99 7.13
CA PHE A 130 -14.75 7.67 7.42
C PHE A 130 -13.24 7.69 7.26
N LEU A 131 -12.54 7.20 8.27
CA LEU A 131 -11.07 7.13 8.31
C LEU A 131 -10.63 5.68 8.52
N GLU A 132 -9.70 5.22 7.69
CA GLU A 132 -9.01 3.93 7.79
C GLU A 132 -7.52 4.19 7.70
N TYR A 133 -6.78 3.98 8.80
CA TYR A 133 -5.35 4.30 8.88
C TYR A 133 -4.55 3.24 9.62
N PHE A 134 -3.38 2.92 9.05
CA PHE A 134 -2.45 1.97 9.67
C PHE A 134 -1.82 2.54 10.95
N ILE A 135 -1.39 3.81 10.95
CA ILE A 135 -0.83 4.48 12.14
C ILE A 135 -1.67 5.71 12.46
N ILE A 136 -2.05 5.80 13.74
CA ILE A 136 -2.54 7.01 14.40
C ILE A 136 -1.67 7.23 15.63
N ASP A 137 -1.11 8.43 15.79
CA ASP A 137 -0.33 8.80 16.97
C ASP A 137 -0.85 10.10 17.58
N GLU A 138 -0.94 10.14 18.91
CA GLU A 138 -1.41 11.32 19.65
C GLU A 138 -0.35 12.44 19.58
N GLY A 139 -0.56 13.42 18.70
CA GLY A 139 0.32 14.56 18.45
C GLY A 139 -0.47 15.74 17.89
N GLU A 140 0.22 16.69 17.25
CA GLU A 140 -0.38 17.90 16.68
C GLU A 140 -1.30 17.54 15.51
N MET A 141 -0.82 16.72 14.55
CA MET A 141 -1.59 16.34 13.37
C MET A 141 -2.91 15.67 13.74
N TRP A 142 -2.85 14.62 14.54
CA TRP A 142 -4.06 13.92 14.98
C TRP A 142 -4.92 14.76 15.90
N GLY A 143 -4.34 15.57 16.79
CA GLY A 143 -5.05 16.46 17.69
C GLY A 143 -5.92 17.48 16.95
N GLU A 144 -5.42 18.11 15.88
CA GLU A 144 -6.18 19.04 15.04
C GLU A 144 -7.30 18.31 14.28
N ILE A 145 -7.01 17.15 13.69
CA ILE A 145 -8.02 16.32 13.03
C ILE A 145 -9.12 15.94 14.02
N LEU A 146 -8.76 15.42 15.19
CA LEU A 146 -9.71 14.99 16.22
C LEU A 146 -10.59 16.15 16.72
N ALA A 147 -10.05 17.36 16.81
CA ALA A 147 -10.83 18.55 17.15
C ALA A 147 -11.91 18.83 16.10
N ILE A 148 -11.58 18.75 14.82
CA ILE A 148 -12.56 18.90 13.72
C ILE A 148 -13.59 17.76 13.76
N LEU A 149 -13.16 16.50 13.96
CA LEU A 149 -14.09 15.37 14.04
C LEU A 149 -15.08 15.52 15.20
N LYS A 150 -14.63 16.00 16.37
CA LYS A 150 -15.53 16.29 17.51
C LYS A 150 -16.56 17.36 17.17
N GLN A 151 -16.14 18.43 16.51
CA GLN A 151 -17.05 19.48 16.04
C GLN A 151 -18.09 18.88 15.07
N LYS A 152 -17.67 18.08 14.10
CA LYS A 152 -18.55 17.45 13.11
C LYS A 152 -19.55 16.48 13.72
N VAL A 153 -19.14 15.70 14.71
CA VAL A 153 -20.09 14.86 15.50
C VAL A 153 -21.15 15.71 16.18
N GLN A 154 -20.80 16.86 16.76
CA GLN A 154 -21.77 17.79 17.36
C GLN A 154 -22.73 18.42 16.32
N GLU A 155 -22.27 18.56 15.07
CA GLU A 155 -23.08 19.02 13.94
C GLU A 155 -23.97 17.89 13.35
N GLY A 156 -23.89 16.66 13.88
CA GLY A 156 -24.68 15.51 13.44
C GLY A 156 -24.05 14.68 12.32
N VAL A 157 -22.80 14.93 11.98
CA VAL A 157 -22.05 14.16 10.97
C VAL A 157 -21.65 12.80 11.55
N GLU A 158 -21.89 11.71 10.81
CA GLU A 158 -21.46 10.38 11.21
C GLU A 158 -19.94 10.25 11.03
N VAL A 159 -19.23 9.89 12.10
CA VAL A 159 -17.76 9.73 12.06
C VAL A 159 -17.38 8.30 12.42
N ARG A 160 -16.62 7.64 11.54
CA ARG A 160 -16.04 6.30 11.74
C ARG A 160 -14.54 6.33 11.66
N VAL A 161 -13.87 5.68 12.60
CA VAL A 161 -12.40 5.52 12.62
C VAL A 161 -12.05 4.05 12.75
N LEU A 162 -11.41 3.50 11.72
CA LEU A 162 -10.82 2.18 11.69
C LEU A 162 -9.29 2.32 11.75
N TYR A 163 -8.64 1.63 12.67
CA TYR A 163 -7.18 1.62 12.76
C TYR A 163 -6.64 0.22 13.03
N ASP A 164 -5.40 -0.03 12.61
CA ASP A 164 -4.75 -1.32 12.83
C ASP A 164 -4.39 -1.53 14.31
N GLY A 165 -4.56 -2.76 14.80
CA GLY A 165 -4.31 -3.13 16.20
C GLY A 165 -2.85 -3.01 16.63
N MET A 166 -1.89 -2.84 15.72
CA MET A 166 -0.51 -2.53 16.08
C MET A 166 -0.39 -1.19 16.83
N ASN A 167 -1.30 -0.25 16.60
CA ASN A 167 -1.33 1.02 17.32
C ASN A 167 -1.50 0.83 18.84
N GLU A 168 -2.25 -0.18 19.28
CA GLU A 168 -2.46 -0.48 20.70
C GLU A 168 -1.17 -0.90 21.43
N PHE A 169 -0.12 -1.26 20.68
CA PHE A 169 1.19 -1.61 21.22
C PHE A 169 2.26 -0.52 21.05
N SER A 170 2.00 0.45 20.18
CA SER A 170 3.05 1.41 19.80
C SER A 170 2.71 2.87 20.10
N THR A 171 1.51 3.32 19.76
CA THR A 171 1.18 4.75 19.71
C THR A 171 -0.10 5.12 20.46
N LEU A 172 -1.03 4.18 20.64
CA LEU A 172 -2.32 4.42 21.30
C LEU A 172 -2.49 3.56 22.54
N SER A 173 -3.28 4.04 23.51
CA SER A 173 -3.66 3.24 24.67
C SER A 173 -4.73 2.19 24.33
N PHE A 174 -4.77 1.06 25.04
CA PHE A 174 -5.77 -0.02 24.82
C PHE A 174 -7.22 0.45 25.01
N ASP A 175 -7.45 1.55 25.68
CA ASP A 175 -8.78 2.14 25.87
C ASP A 175 -9.12 3.23 24.83
N TYR A 176 -8.23 3.46 23.83
CA TYR A 176 -8.38 4.55 22.89
C TYR A 176 -9.68 4.46 22.09
N LYS A 177 -10.08 3.28 21.65
CA LYS A 177 -11.39 3.02 21.05
C LYS A 177 -12.52 3.57 21.92
N LYS A 178 -12.53 3.25 23.22
CA LYS A 178 -13.55 3.75 24.16
C LYS A 178 -13.51 5.26 24.35
N ARG A 179 -12.32 5.86 24.26
CA ARG A 179 -12.16 7.32 24.31
C ARG A 179 -12.81 8.00 23.10
N LEU A 180 -12.66 7.43 21.89
CA LEU A 180 -13.34 7.91 20.67
C LEU A 180 -14.86 7.74 20.78
N GLU A 181 -15.34 6.59 21.23
CA GLU A 181 -16.76 6.30 21.39
C GLU A 181 -17.46 7.26 22.40
N LYS A 182 -16.77 7.66 23.47
CA LYS A 182 -17.27 8.64 24.46
C LYS A 182 -17.55 10.03 23.86
N ILE A 183 -16.90 10.38 22.76
CA ILE A 183 -17.09 11.66 22.07
C ILE A 183 -17.97 11.54 20.83
N GLY A 184 -18.66 10.38 20.66
CA GLY A 184 -19.60 10.11 19.59
C GLY A 184 -18.96 9.61 18.28
N ILE A 185 -17.67 9.31 18.26
CA ILE A 185 -16.97 8.74 17.11
C ILE A 185 -17.08 7.21 17.18
N GLN A 186 -17.66 6.58 16.16
CA GLN A 186 -17.65 5.13 16.04
C GLN A 186 -16.21 4.65 15.74
N SER A 187 -15.72 3.68 16.50
CA SER A 187 -14.35 3.21 16.30
C SER A 187 -14.23 1.69 16.27
N ARG A 188 -13.38 1.19 15.38
CA ARG A 188 -13.01 -0.22 15.27
C ARG A 188 -11.53 -0.41 15.19
N VAL A 189 -11.06 -1.50 15.78
CA VAL A 189 -9.65 -1.91 15.73
C VAL A 189 -9.56 -3.11 14.81
N PHE A 190 -8.80 -2.99 13.75
CA PHE A 190 -8.51 -4.12 12.90
C PHE A 190 -7.44 -4.98 13.55
N ALA A 191 -7.77 -6.25 13.71
CA ALA A 191 -6.75 -7.22 14.04
C ALA A 191 -5.96 -6.89 15.32
N SER A 192 -6.64 -6.62 16.46
CA SER A 192 -6.00 -6.46 17.77
C SER A 192 -5.03 -7.60 18.07
N VAL A 193 -3.82 -7.28 18.47
CA VAL A 193 -2.76 -8.27 18.68
C VAL A 193 -3.01 -9.06 19.96
N THR A 194 -3.19 -10.37 19.84
CA THR A 194 -3.28 -11.28 20.99
C THR A 194 -1.97 -12.04 21.10
N PRO A 195 -1.14 -11.79 22.14
CA PRO A 195 0.13 -12.49 22.31
C PRO A 195 -0.05 -14.01 22.30
N PHE A 196 0.85 -14.71 21.62
CA PHE A 196 0.95 -16.18 21.51
C PHE A 196 -0.13 -16.92 20.72
N LEU A 197 -1.19 -16.29 20.21
CA LEU A 197 -2.28 -17.01 19.54
C LEU A 197 -2.27 -16.92 18.01
N SER A 198 -1.35 -16.18 17.42
CA SER A 198 -1.42 -15.97 15.97
C SER A 198 -0.08 -15.74 15.29
N THR A 199 0.06 -16.29 14.10
CA THR A 199 0.94 -15.87 13.01
C THR A 199 0.54 -14.48 12.46
N TYR A 200 -0.11 -13.77 13.20
CA TYR A 200 -0.90 -12.56 13.13
C TYR A 200 -0.11 -11.32 12.74
N TYR A 201 1.19 -11.33 12.90
CA TYR A 201 2.04 -10.21 12.53
C TYR A 201 2.06 -9.92 11.02
N ASN A 202 1.57 -10.86 10.21
CA ASN A 202 1.62 -10.74 8.76
C ASN A 202 0.41 -10.03 8.15
N TYR A 203 -0.82 -10.31 8.65
CA TYR A 203 -2.01 -9.67 8.11
C TYR A 203 -2.27 -8.33 8.80
N ARG A 204 -2.03 -7.21 8.09
CA ARG A 204 -2.25 -5.86 8.61
C ARG A 204 -3.07 -5.04 7.63
N ASP A 205 -3.85 -4.13 8.17
CA ASP A 205 -4.53 -3.11 7.39
C ASP A 205 -3.58 -1.93 7.19
N HIS A 206 -2.88 -1.97 6.05
CA HIS A 206 -1.91 -0.92 5.72
C HIS A 206 -2.51 0.19 4.85
N ARG A 207 -3.82 0.19 4.63
CA ARG A 207 -4.53 1.22 3.89
C ARG A 207 -4.49 2.57 4.63
N LYS A 208 -4.61 3.64 3.88
CA LYS A 208 -4.78 5.01 4.37
C LYS A 208 -5.85 5.63 3.52
N ILE A 209 -7.07 5.63 4.05
CA ILE A 209 -8.25 6.13 3.36
C ILE A 209 -8.94 7.15 4.26
N LEU A 210 -9.26 8.32 3.70
CA LEU A 210 -10.21 9.25 4.28
C LEU A 210 -11.33 9.47 3.26
N LEU A 211 -12.57 9.30 3.68
CA LEU A 211 -13.77 9.53 2.89
C LEU A 211 -14.61 10.62 3.51
N ILE A 212 -15.12 11.52 2.69
CA ILE A 212 -15.99 12.63 3.12
C ILE A 212 -17.22 12.65 2.19
N ASP A 213 -18.38 12.40 2.76
CA ASP A 213 -19.70 12.50 2.13
C ASP A 213 -19.89 11.70 0.82
N GLY A 214 -19.02 10.72 0.52
CA GLY A 214 -18.97 10.02 -0.77
C GLY A 214 -18.46 10.89 -1.92
N LYS A 215 -18.06 12.12 -1.67
CA LYS A 215 -17.65 13.09 -2.69
C LYS A 215 -16.14 13.22 -2.83
N VAL A 216 -15.40 13.00 -1.74
CA VAL A 216 -13.95 13.18 -1.66
C VAL A 216 -13.32 11.97 -0.99
N ALA A 217 -12.24 11.46 -1.59
CA ALA A 217 -11.39 10.44 -0.99
C ALA A 217 -9.92 10.89 -0.97
N PHE A 218 -9.20 10.57 0.10
CA PHE A 218 -7.74 10.71 0.17
C PHE A 218 -7.10 9.34 0.35
N THR A 219 -5.97 9.12 -0.34
CA THR A 219 -5.10 7.96 -0.14
C THR A 219 -3.62 8.35 -0.30
N GLY A 220 -2.69 7.41 -0.10
CA GLY A 220 -1.26 7.62 -0.25
C GLY A 220 -0.44 7.08 0.91
N GLY A 221 0.81 7.48 1.05
CA GLY A 221 1.73 6.97 2.08
C GLY A 221 1.52 7.56 3.47
N VAL A 222 0.92 8.75 3.56
CA VAL A 222 0.84 9.58 4.78
C VAL A 222 -0.13 9.00 5.81
N ASN A 223 0.38 8.58 6.98
CA ASN A 223 -0.42 8.23 8.17
C ASN A 223 -0.79 9.50 9.00
N LEU A 224 -1.40 9.29 10.16
CA LEU A 224 -1.86 10.36 11.06
C LEU A 224 -0.90 10.47 12.27
N ALA A 225 0.31 10.95 12.02
CA ALA A 225 1.33 11.18 13.04
C ALA A 225 2.25 12.35 12.62
N ASP A 226 2.87 12.98 13.59
CA ASP A 226 3.59 14.25 13.43
C ASP A 226 4.84 14.16 12.58
N GLU A 227 5.50 13.01 12.49
CA GLU A 227 6.63 12.80 11.58
C GLU A 227 6.22 12.92 10.09
N TYR A 228 4.99 12.55 9.72
CA TYR A 228 4.51 12.62 8.32
C TYR A 228 4.29 14.06 7.84
N ILE A 229 4.19 15.01 8.76
CA ILE A 229 4.07 16.45 8.48
C ILE A 229 5.31 17.23 8.92
N ASN A 230 6.42 16.55 9.19
CA ASN A 230 7.70 17.12 9.60
C ASN A 230 7.64 18.03 10.86
N LYS A 231 6.67 17.81 11.76
CA LYS A 231 6.60 18.46 13.07
C LYS A 231 7.57 17.83 14.05
N ILE A 232 7.87 16.56 13.87
CA ILE A 232 8.88 15.82 14.63
C ILE A 232 9.90 15.27 13.62
N GLU A 233 11.18 15.60 13.84
CA GLU A 233 12.28 15.04 13.06
C GLU A 233 12.67 13.67 13.62
N ARG A 234 12.27 12.59 12.94
CA ARG A 234 12.56 11.22 13.39
C ARG A 234 13.72 10.57 12.61
N PHE A 235 13.75 10.77 11.30
CA PHE A 235 14.76 10.24 10.38
C PHE A 235 15.15 11.29 9.33
N GLY A 236 15.47 12.51 9.78
CA GLY A 236 15.61 13.65 8.92
C GLY A 236 14.26 14.09 8.33
N HIS A 237 14.30 14.77 7.20
CA HIS A 237 13.08 15.20 6.51
C HIS A 237 12.28 13.98 6.02
N TRP A 238 11.00 13.91 6.39
CA TRP A 238 10.07 12.87 5.98
C TRP A 238 9.41 13.25 4.65
N LYS A 239 9.79 12.56 3.57
CA LYS A 239 9.20 12.75 2.25
C LYS A 239 8.12 11.71 2.01
N ASP A 240 6.88 12.16 1.95
CA ASP A 240 5.75 11.31 1.61
C ASP A 240 4.85 11.98 0.58
N THR A 241 3.86 11.25 0.07
CA THR A 241 2.95 11.72 -0.98
C THR A 241 1.53 11.24 -0.74
N ALA A 242 0.57 11.96 -1.31
CA ALA A 242 -0.83 11.57 -1.25
C ALA A 242 -1.58 12.00 -2.52
N LEU A 243 -2.77 11.44 -2.67
CA LEU A 243 -3.71 11.74 -3.73
C LEU A 243 -5.08 12.03 -3.11
N MET A 244 -5.73 13.09 -3.57
CA MET A 244 -7.16 13.33 -3.36
C MET A 244 -7.90 13.02 -4.65
N VAL A 245 -9.03 12.35 -4.53
CA VAL A 245 -9.91 11.94 -5.63
C VAL A 245 -11.29 12.53 -5.37
N GLU A 246 -11.89 13.13 -6.39
CA GLU A 246 -13.25 13.70 -6.39
C GLU A 246 -14.04 13.10 -7.56
N GLY A 247 -15.32 12.85 -7.38
CA GLY A 247 -16.22 12.30 -8.40
C GLY A 247 -16.37 10.77 -8.31
N PRO A 248 -16.80 10.10 -9.41
CA PRO A 248 -17.25 8.69 -9.37
C PRO A 248 -16.23 7.68 -8.81
N ALA A 249 -14.94 7.91 -8.98
CA ALA A 249 -13.90 7.02 -8.48
C ALA A 249 -13.85 6.90 -6.94
N VAL A 250 -14.52 7.81 -6.20
CA VAL A 250 -14.65 7.77 -4.74
C VAL A 250 -15.42 6.52 -4.29
N ASP A 251 -16.34 6.00 -5.10
CA ASP A 251 -17.14 4.83 -4.76
C ASP A 251 -16.29 3.57 -4.50
N THR A 252 -15.19 3.40 -5.22
CA THR A 252 -14.27 2.30 -4.95
C THR A 252 -13.68 2.37 -3.54
N PHE A 253 -13.25 3.56 -3.09
CA PHE A 253 -12.73 3.73 -1.74
C PHE A 253 -13.81 3.51 -0.67
N LEU A 254 -15.06 3.89 -0.96
CA LEU A 254 -16.18 3.61 -0.06
C LEU A 254 -16.40 2.11 0.11
N VAL A 255 -16.41 1.36 -0.99
CA VAL A 255 -16.54 -0.10 -0.95
C VAL A 255 -15.38 -0.73 -0.18
N LEU A 256 -14.13 -0.33 -0.48
CA LEU A 256 -12.94 -0.81 0.22
C LEU A 256 -13.01 -0.57 1.73
N PHE A 257 -13.42 0.62 2.17
CA PHE A 257 -13.59 0.94 3.59
C PHE A 257 -14.68 0.07 4.23
N LEU A 258 -15.86 -0.04 3.59
CA LEU A 258 -16.98 -0.77 4.17
C LEU A 258 -16.73 -2.28 4.23
N GLN A 259 -15.99 -2.87 3.29
CA GLN A 259 -15.53 -4.27 3.37
C GLN A 259 -14.76 -4.53 4.66
N MET A 260 -13.90 -3.60 5.07
CA MET A 260 -13.10 -3.70 6.28
C MET A 260 -13.89 -3.29 7.52
N TRP A 261 -14.78 -2.30 7.42
CA TRP A 261 -15.59 -1.87 8.55
C TRP A 261 -16.59 -2.94 9.03
N THR A 262 -17.23 -3.67 8.10
CA THR A 262 -18.32 -4.59 8.41
C THR A 262 -17.88 -6.03 8.69
N TYR A 263 -16.57 -6.34 8.69
CA TYR A 263 -16.07 -7.72 8.82
C TYR A 263 -16.48 -8.43 10.12
N SER A 264 -16.81 -7.68 11.16
CA SER A 264 -16.97 -8.28 12.49
C SER A 264 -18.39 -8.77 12.79
N HIS A 265 -19.47 -8.14 12.31
CA HIS A 265 -20.84 -8.54 12.67
C HIS A 265 -21.96 -7.87 11.86
N GLU A 266 -21.65 -7.04 10.87
CA GLU A 266 -22.66 -6.30 10.13
C GLU A 266 -22.78 -6.80 8.69
N THR A 267 -23.95 -6.63 8.10
CA THR A 267 -24.12 -6.86 6.67
C THR A 267 -23.55 -5.67 5.92
N LEU A 268 -22.74 -5.94 4.87
CA LEU A 268 -22.26 -4.90 3.98
C LEU A 268 -23.46 -4.23 3.28
N ASP A 269 -23.71 -2.97 3.58
CA ASP A 269 -24.67 -2.12 2.89
C ASP A 269 -24.00 -0.78 2.54
N VAL A 270 -23.79 -0.54 1.27
CA VAL A 270 -23.20 0.69 0.74
C VAL A 270 -24.26 1.74 0.41
N THR A 271 -25.52 1.33 0.30
CA THR A 271 -26.63 2.17 -0.22
C THR A 271 -26.80 3.48 0.54
N PRO A 272 -26.69 3.56 1.85
CA PRO A 272 -26.86 4.81 2.60
C PRO A 272 -25.75 5.85 2.32
N TYR A 273 -24.60 5.40 1.79
CA TYR A 273 -23.39 6.21 1.64
C TYR A 273 -23.06 6.56 0.19
N MET A 274 -23.69 5.87 -0.76
CA MET A 274 -23.57 6.20 -2.18
C MET A 274 -24.26 7.54 -2.47
N VAL A 275 -23.66 8.34 -3.34
CA VAL A 275 -24.17 9.64 -3.73
C VAL A 275 -24.18 9.76 -5.25
N GLU A 276 -24.98 10.71 -5.75
CA GLU A 276 -24.85 11.15 -7.14
C GLU A 276 -23.60 12.05 -7.24
N HIS A 277 -22.71 11.73 -8.16
CA HIS A 277 -21.44 12.41 -8.29
C HIS A 277 -21.50 13.59 -9.23
N GLU A 278 -20.81 14.65 -8.87
CA GLU A 278 -20.41 15.68 -9.79
C GLU A 278 -19.46 15.11 -10.86
N THR A 279 -19.67 15.47 -12.12
CA THR A 279 -18.81 15.06 -13.22
C THR A 279 -17.81 16.16 -13.52
N PHE A 280 -16.53 15.82 -13.54
CA PHE A 280 -15.46 16.76 -13.84
C PHE A 280 -15.00 16.60 -15.29
N ASP A 281 -14.87 17.71 -16.00
CA ASP A 281 -14.26 17.72 -17.34
C ASP A 281 -12.72 17.69 -17.20
N THR A 282 -12.22 16.54 -16.80
CA THR A 282 -10.79 16.27 -16.60
C THR A 282 -10.29 15.19 -17.55
N PRO A 283 -9.04 15.31 -18.05
CA PRO A 283 -8.49 14.30 -18.94
C PRO A 283 -8.18 13.00 -18.20
N GLY A 284 -8.14 11.89 -18.96
CA GLY A 284 -7.61 10.62 -18.52
C GLY A 284 -8.60 9.74 -17.78
N PHE A 285 -8.05 8.74 -17.11
CA PHE A 285 -8.79 7.67 -16.44
C PHE A 285 -8.20 7.40 -15.06
N VAL A 286 -9.07 7.05 -14.13
CA VAL A 286 -8.73 6.79 -12.73
C VAL A 286 -9.25 5.41 -12.35
N VAL A 287 -8.40 4.57 -11.79
CA VAL A 287 -8.76 3.22 -11.31
C VAL A 287 -8.22 3.03 -9.90
N PRO A 288 -8.99 3.37 -8.86
CA PRO A 288 -8.64 2.95 -7.51
C PRO A 288 -8.81 1.43 -7.38
N TYR A 289 -7.88 0.79 -6.68
CA TYR A 289 -7.94 -0.65 -6.46
C TYR A 289 -7.41 -1.02 -5.06
N GLY A 290 -7.86 -2.17 -4.57
CA GLY A 290 -7.34 -2.80 -3.37
C GLY A 290 -6.44 -3.98 -3.71
N ASP A 291 -5.57 -4.34 -2.79
CA ASP A 291 -4.82 -5.58 -2.77
C ASP A 291 -5.07 -6.28 -1.44
N ILE A 292 -5.26 -7.58 -1.44
CA ILE A 292 -5.66 -8.33 -0.26
C ILE A 292 -4.85 -9.63 -0.13
N PRO A 293 -4.41 -9.98 1.07
CA PRO A 293 -3.58 -11.17 1.27
C PRO A 293 -4.40 -12.48 1.39
N LEU A 294 -5.69 -12.46 1.07
CA LEU A 294 -6.61 -13.60 1.29
C LEU A 294 -6.82 -14.45 0.04
N ASP A 295 -6.48 -13.93 -1.12
CA ASP A 295 -6.57 -14.63 -2.40
C ASP A 295 -5.16 -14.94 -2.97
N LYS A 296 -5.11 -15.37 -4.21
CA LYS A 296 -3.86 -15.69 -4.93
C LYS A 296 -3.41 -14.56 -5.85
N ASP A 297 -4.23 -13.52 -6.00
CA ASP A 297 -3.93 -12.40 -6.86
C ASP A 297 -2.99 -11.44 -6.14
N LYS A 298 -1.93 -11.05 -6.83
CA LYS A 298 -0.96 -10.04 -6.39
C LYS A 298 -1.23 -8.77 -7.17
N VAL A 299 -2.35 -8.12 -6.84
CA VAL A 299 -2.89 -7.04 -7.67
C VAL A 299 -1.88 -5.89 -7.80
N GLY A 300 -1.31 -5.45 -6.67
CA GLY A 300 -0.34 -4.36 -6.64
C GLY A 300 0.93 -4.69 -7.42
N GLU A 301 1.47 -5.90 -7.24
CA GLU A 301 2.66 -6.36 -7.95
C GLU A 301 2.42 -6.45 -9.46
N ASN A 302 1.29 -7.04 -9.86
CA ASN A 302 0.94 -7.17 -11.27
C ASN A 302 0.76 -5.81 -11.97
N VAL A 303 0.19 -4.82 -11.29
CA VAL A 303 0.11 -3.44 -11.80
C VAL A 303 1.51 -2.85 -12.01
N TYR A 304 2.44 -3.03 -11.07
CA TYR A 304 3.82 -2.55 -11.19
C TYR A 304 4.57 -3.25 -12.33
N ILE A 305 4.43 -4.57 -12.46
CA ILE A 305 5.03 -5.37 -13.54
C ILE A 305 4.46 -4.95 -14.90
N ASP A 306 3.15 -4.70 -14.99
CA ASP A 306 2.53 -4.22 -16.24
C ASP A 306 3.10 -2.86 -16.66
N ILE A 307 3.24 -1.90 -15.74
CA ILE A 307 3.85 -0.60 -16.01
C ILE A 307 5.29 -0.77 -16.52
N LEU A 308 6.11 -1.60 -15.84
CA LEU A 308 7.49 -1.88 -16.24
C LEU A 308 7.57 -2.52 -17.63
N ASN A 309 6.67 -3.45 -17.95
CA ASN A 309 6.65 -4.16 -19.23
C ASN A 309 6.21 -3.27 -20.41
N HIS A 310 5.35 -2.29 -20.14
CA HIS A 310 4.82 -1.39 -21.18
C HIS A 310 5.54 -0.04 -21.24
N ALA A 311 6.49 0.23 -20.36
CA ALA A 311 7.30 1.45 -20.39
C ALA A 311 8.17 1.51 -21.64
N ARG A 312 8.35 2.72 -22.18
CA ARG A 312 9.15 3.00 -23.39
C ARG A 312 10.35 3.88 -23.07
N ASP A 313 10.12 4.98 -22.39
CA ASP A 313 11.12 6.00 -22.12
C ASP A 313 11.65 5.88 -20.68
N PHE A 314 10.77 5.87 -19.69
CA PHE A 314 11.17 5.81 -18.28
C PHE A 314 10.14 5.18 -17.36
N VAL A 315 10.62 4.64 -16.22
CA VAL A 315 9.85 4.33 -15.01
C VAL A 315 10.57 4.91 -13.81
N HIS A 316 9.93 5.82 -13.11
CA HIS A 316 10.45 6.47 -11.92
C HIS A 316 9.68 6.04 -10.68
N ILE A 317 10.40 5.64 -9.65
CA ILE A 317 9.84 4.97 -8.46
C ILE A 317 10.34 5.67 -7.19
N MET A 318 9.42 5.97 -6.25
CA MET A 318 9.79 6.27 -4.87
C MET A 318 9.21 5.19 -3.96
N THR A 319 10.04 4.61 -3.10
CA THR A 319 9.63 3.58 -2.16
C THR A 319 10.51 3.59 -0.90
N PRO A 320 9.94 3.31 0.30
CA PRO A 320 10.75 3.23 1.52
C PRO A 320 11.58 1.95 1.61
N TYR A 321 11.13 0.89 0.96
CA TYR A 321 11.74 -0.43 1.01
C TYR A 321 11.93 -1.01 -0.38
N LEU A 322 12.98 -1.82 -0.56
CA LEU A 322 13.28 -2.52 -1.79
C LEU A 322 13.66 -3.97 -1.44
N ILE A 323 12.65 -4.77 -1.20
CA ILE A 323 12.79 -6.18 -0.80
C ILE A 323 12.00 -7.01 -1.81
N LEU A 324 12.67 -7.29 -2.92
CA LEU A 324 12.06 -7.80 -4.14
C LEU A 324 11.99 -9.33 -4.14
N ASP A 325 10.93 -9.84 -4.69
CA ASP A 325 10.85 -11.22 -5.16
C ASP A 325 11.52 -11.40 -6.53
N GLY A 326 11.43 -12.59 -7.10
CA GLY A 326 12.05 -12.92 -8.38
C GLY A 326 11.37 -12.24 -9.56
N GLU A 327 10.05 -12.10 -9.53
CA GLU A 327 9.23 -11.58 -10.63
C GLU A 327 9.45 -10.08 -10.81
N LEU A 328 9.34 -9.32 -9.74
CA LEU A 328 9.52 -7.88 -9.75
C LEU A 328 10.99 -7.48 -9.99
N LEU A 329 11.96 -8.24 -9.41
CA LEU A 329 13.38 -8.06 -9.70
C LEU A 329 13.66 -8.26 -11.19
N HIS A 330 13.09 -9.30 -11.80
CA HIS A 330 13.23 -9.57 -13.23
C HIS A 330 12.63 -8.45 -14.08
N ALA A 331 11.41 -8.00 -13.75
CA ALA A 331 10.73 -6.93 -14.48
C ALA A 331 11.52 -5.61 -14.47
N LEU A 332 12.07 -5.20 -13.32
CA LEU A 332 12.91 -4.00 -13.18
C LEU A 332 14.18 -4.11 -14.06
N LYS A 333 14.86 -5.24 -14.00
CA LYS A 333 16.06 -5.49 -14.82
C LYS A 333 15.72 -5.47 -16.31
N PHE A 334 14.71 -6.22 -16.70
CA PHE A 334 14.31 -6.34 -18.10
C PHE A 334 13.90 -4.99 -18.70
N ALA A 335 13.18 -4.16 -17.95
CA ALA A 335 12.84 -2.81 -18.38
C ALA A 335 14.13 -1.98 -18.66
N ALA A 336 15.10 -1.98 -17.73
CA ALA A 336 16.35 -1.24 -17.89
C ALA A 336 17.20 -1.80 -19.04
N GLU A 337 17.31 -3.13 -19.18
CA GLU A 337 18.05 -3.80 -20.27
C GLU A 337 17.43 -3.55 -21.65
N ARG A 338 16.13 -3.23 -21.73
CA ARG A 338 15.46 -2.75 -22.95
C ARG A 338 15.75 -1.28 -23.30
N GLY A 339 16.48 -0.56 -22.45
CA GLY A 339 16.82 0.85 -22.64
C GLY A 339 15.87 1.84 -21.95
N VAL A 340 14.92 1.37 -21.13
CA VAL A 340 14.04 2.23 -20.32
C VAL A 340 14.85 2.84 -19.17
N ASP A 341 14.70 4.14 -18.91
CA ASP A 341 15.29 4.79 -17.73
C ASP A 341 14.53 4.35 -16.47
N VAL A 342 14.99 3.28 -15.82
CA VAL A 342 14.45 2.86 -14.53
C VAL A 342 15.24 3.55 -13.42
N SER A 343 14.59 4.47 -12.70
CA SER A 343 15.20 5.25 -11.62
C SER A 343 14.41 5.05 -10.31
N ILE A 344 15.08 4.65 -9.23
CA ILE A 344 14.47 4.35 -7.92
C ILE A 344 15.05 5.30 -6.87
N ILE A 345 14.20 6.01 -6.15
CA ILE A 345 14.57 6.82 -4.99
C ILE A 345 14.25 6.04 -3.71
N MET A 346 15.27 5.85 -2.88
CA MET A 346 15.27 5.18 -1.60
C MET A 346 15.56 6.16 -0.47
N PRO A 347 15.25 5.82 0.81
CA PRO A 347 15.69 6.63 1.94
C PRO A 347 17.20 6.74 2.05
N GLY A 348 17.71 7.94 2.33
CA GLY A 348 19.12 8.14 2.72
C GLY A 348 19.35 7.87 4.21
N ILE A 349 18.34 8.16 5.05
CA ILE A 349 18.33 7.84 6.49
C ILE A 349 17.23 6.80 6.72
N PRO A 350 17.57 5.53 6.98
CA PRO A 350 16.57 4.46 7.12
C PRO A 350 15.90 4.45 8.51
N ASP A 351 14.62 4.06 8.55
CA ASP A 351 13.90 3.74 9.80
C ASP A 351 14.34 2.40 10.39
N LYS A 352 14.63 1.40 9.53
CA LYS A 352 15.05 0.04 9.91
C LYS A 352 16.35 -0.33 9.19
N LYS A 353 17.44 -0.40 9.95
CA LYS A 353 18.77 -0.75 9.40
C LYS A 353 18.80 -2.13 8.74
N SER A 354 18.06 -3.12 9.27
CA SER A 354 17.97 -4.46 8.68
C SER A 354 17.36 -4.44 7.27
N ALA A 355 16.24 -3.75 7.10
CA ALA A 355 15.58 -3.59 5.79
C ALA A 355 16.45 -2.80 4.80
N TYR A 356 17.16 -1.79 5.29
CA TYR A 356 18.08 -0.99 4.46
C TYR A 356 19.27 -1.81 3.95
N TYR A 357 19.93 -2.60 4.82
CA TYR A 357 21.02 -3.46 4.38
C TYR A 357 20.53 -4.64 3.53
N LEU A 358 19.33 -5.13 3.78
CA LEU A 358 18.69 -6.11 2.92
C LEU A 358 18.46 -5.52 1.51
N ALA A 359 17.90 -4.32 1.40
CA ALA A 359 17.72 -3.62 0.11
C ALA A 359 19.05 -3.50 -0.66
N LYS A 360 20.14 -3.17 0.03
CA LYS A 360 21.48 -3.07 -0.58
C LYS A 360 22.00 -4.37 -1.17
N THR A 361 21.45 -5.53 -0.82
CA THR A 361 21.81 -6.81 -1.46
C THR A 361 21.27 -6.96 -2.88
N TYR A 362 20.24 -6.19 -3.26
CA TYR A 362 19.69 -6.16 -4.63
C TYR A 362 20.41 -5.14 -5.52
N TYR A 363 21.06 -4.11 -4.94
CA TYR A 363 21.68 -3.02 -5.67
C TYR A 363 22.72 -3.47 -6.72
N PRO A 364 23.66 -4.40 -6.42
CA PRO A 364 24.63 -4.83 -7.44
C PRO A 364 23.98 -5.37 -8.71
N THR A 365 22.95 -6.20 -8.54
CA THR A 365 22.23 -6.83 -9.65
C THR A 365 21.42 -5.80 -10.46
N LEU A 366 20.74 -4.87 -9.79
CA LEU A 366 19.97 -3.81 -10.42
C LEU A 366 20.86 -2.81 -11.16
N LEU A 367 21.95 -2.35 -10.52
CA LEU A 367 22.91 -1.42 -11.12
C LEU A 367 23.59 -2.04 -12.35
N ALA A 368 23.94 -3.33 -12.30
CA ALA A 368 24.52 -4.05 -13.43
C ALA A 368 23.61 -4.15 -14.65
N SER A 369 22.27 -4.16 -14.42
CA SER A 369 21.26 -4.15 -15.49
C SER A 369 20.92 -2.73 -16.00
N GLY A 370 21.53 -1.67 -15.42
CA GLY A 370 21.30 -0.29 -15.85
C GLY A 370 20.24 0.47 -15.02
N VAL A 371 19.63 -0.16 -14.01
CA VAL A 371 18.73 0.55 -13.07
C VAL A 371 19.54 1.58 -12.29
N LYS A 372 19.00 2.79 -12.14
CA LYS A 372 19.62 3.89 -11.40
C LYS A 372 19.00 3.98 -10.00
N ILE A 373 19.83 3.96 -8.98
CA ILE A 373 19.38 4.03 -7.59
C ILE A 373 19.88 5.32 -6.97
N TYR A 374 18.98 6.01 -6.27
CA TYR A 374 19.21 7.29 -5.62
C TYR A 374 18.82 7.18 -4.15
N GLU A 375 19.63 7.71 -3.24
CA GLU A 375 19.35 7.80 -1.81
C GLU A 375 19.04 9.25 -1.43
N TYR A 376 17.87 9.51 -0.90
CA TYR A 376 17.40 10.84 -0.51
C TYR A 376 18.15 11.36 0.70
N THR A 377 19.11 12.26 0.46
CA THR A 377 20.07 12.71 1.49
C THR A 377 19.44 13.50 2.63
N PRO A 378 18.33 14.28 2.45
CA PRO A 378 17.71 14.99 3.57
C PRO A 378 17.03 14.08 4.60
N GLY A 379 16.74 12.81 4.27
CA GLY A 379 16.06 11.98 5.26
C GLY A 379 15.40 10.69 4.72
N PHE A 380 14.17 10.46 5.14
CA PHE A 380 13.41 9.25 4.87
C PHE A 380 12.34 9.46 3.80
N VAL A 381 12.43 8.73 2.69
CA VAL A 381 11.37 8.66 1.68
C VAL A 381 10.38 7.57 2.06
N HIS A 382 9.14 7.97 2.30
CA HIS A 382 8.04 7.04 2.60
C HIS A 382 6.96 7.03 1.50
N ALA A 383 7.13 7.79 0.44
CA ALA A 383 6.26 7.79 -0.73
C ALA A 383 6.22 6.40 -1.40
N LYS A 384 5.08 6.03 -1.96
CA LYS A 384 4.87 4.84 -2.78
C LYS A 384 4.27 5.29 -4.09
N ILE A 385 5.15 5.58 -5.04
CA ILE A 385 4.76 6.01 -6.38
C ILE A 385 5.49 5.24 -7.46
N PHE A 386 4.80 5.02 -8.57
CA PHE A 386 5.35 4.68 -9.87
C PHE A 386 4.85 5.72 -10.86
N VAL A 387 5.72 6.24 -11.71
CA VAL A 387 5.32 7.10 -12.83
C VAL A 387 6.11 6.68 -14.08
N SER A 388 5.42 6.60 -15.22
CA SER A 388 6.00 6.13 -16.48
C SER A 388 5.51 6.98 -17.65
N ASP A 389 6.48 7.39 -18.49
CA ASP A 389 6.25 7.97 -19.82
C ASP A 389 5.27 9.16 -19.81
N ASN A 390 5.21 9.94 -18.74
CA ASN A 390 4.23 11.03 -18.54
C ASN A 390 2.78 10.63 -18.84
N SER A 391 2.47 9.35 -18.78
CA SER A 391 1.14 8.84 -19.16
C SER A 391 0.50 7.94 -18.12
N ARG A 392 1.28 7.28 -17.29
CA ARG A 392 0.83 6.33 -16.26
C ARG A 392 1.42 6.67 -14.93
N ALA A 393 0.65 6.53 -13.87
CA ALA A 393 1.20 6.57 -12.52
C ALA A 393 0.37 5.71 -11.56
N VAL A 394 1.00 5.33 -10.45
CA VAL A 394 0.34 4.75 -9.28
C VAL A 394 0.72 5.58 -8.06
N VAL A 395 -0.27 5.91 -7.25
CA VAL A 395 -0.09 6.49 -5.91
C VAL A 395 -0.90 5.67 -4.93
N GLY A 396 -0.29 5.21 -3.84
CA GLY A 396 -1.01 4.41 -2.86
C GLY A 396 -0.21 4.06 -1.63
N THR A 397 -0.52 2.90 -1.07
CA THR A 397 0.04 2.42 0.19
C THR A 397 1.07 1.31 0.01
N ILE A 398 1.16 0.71 -1.20
CA ILE A 398 1.89 -0.52 -1.52
C ILE A 398 3.40 -0.26 -1.62
N ASN A 399 4.17 -0.80 -0.69
CA ASN A 399 5.64 -0.77 -0.74
C ASN A 399 6.18 -1.88 -1.66
N LEU A 400 7.46 -1.75 -2.06
CA LEU A 400 8.20 -2.83 -2.72
C LEU A 400 8.85 -3.75 -1.67
N ASP A 401 8.01 -4.42 -0.87
CA ASP A 401 8.45 -5.42 0.11
C ASP A 401 7.43 -6.57 0.24
N TYR A 402 7.87 -7.72 0.77
CA TYR A 402 7.02 -8.90 0.91
C TYR A 402 5.77 -8.67 1.76
N ARG A 403 5.83 -7.79 2.77
CA ARG A 403 4.64 -7.52 3.59
C ARG A 403 3.55 -6.84 2.80
N SER A 404 3.89 -5.79 2.07
CA SER A 404 2.94 -5.07 1.23
C SER A 404 2.41 -5.93 0.08
N LEU A 405 3.29 -6.71 -0.56
CA LEU A 405 2.92 -7.47 -1.77
C LEU A 405 2.19 -8.80 -1.47
N TYR A 406 2.31 -9.34 -0.22
CA TYR A 406 1.82 -10.70 0.08
C TYR A 406 0.98 -10.82 1.36
N HIS A 407 1.05 -9.82 2.27
CA HIS A 407 0.52 -10.01 3.63
C HIS A 407 -0.37 -8.88 4.13
N HIS A 408 -0.33 -7.71 3.52
CA HIS A 408 -1.11 -6.57 3.97
C HIS A 408 -2.35 -6.35 3.10
N PHE A 409 -3.39 -5.77 3.73
CA PHE A 409 -4.44 -5.11 2.99
C PHE A 409 -3.93 -3.75 2.55
N GLU A 410 -3.90 -3.52 1.27
CA GLU A 410 -3.35 -2.32 0.65
C GLU A 410 -4.39 -1.67 -0.27
N CYS A 411 -4.16 -0.43 -0.67
CA CYS A 411 -4.89 0.23 -1.74
C CYS A 411 -3.99 1.18 -2.52
N ALA A 412 -4.33 1.38 -3.78
CA ALA A 412 -3.65 2.34 -4.63
C ALA A 412 -4.61 2.87 -5.71
N THR A 413 -4.17 3.89 -6.42
CA THR A 413 -4.88 4.44 -7.56
C THR A 413 -3.98 4.42 -8.78
N TYR A 414 -4.39 3.68 -9.80
CA TYR A 414 -3.79 3.75 -11.11
C TYR A 414 -4.36 4.95 -11.87
N LEU A 415 -3.48 5.78 -12.39
CA LEU A 415 -3.78 7.00 -13.13
C LEU A 415 -3.28 6.84 -14.57
N TYR A 416 -4.15 7.10 -15.53
CA TYR A 416 -3.78 7.11 -16.92
C TYR A 416 -4.14 8.43 -17.59
N ARG A 417 -3.13 9.19 -18.02
CA ARG A 417 -3.26 10.50 -18.69
C ARG A 417 -4.03 11.55 -17.90
N THR A 418 -4.10 11.43 -16.58
CA THR A 418 -4.62 12.50 -15.72
C THR A 418 -3.56 13.60 -15.55
N SER A 419 -3.99 14.82 -15.21
CA SER A 419 -3.07 15.93 -14.92
C SER A 419 -2.10 15.61 -13.77
N SER A 420 -2.54 14.80 -12.80
CA SER A 420 -1.70 14.38 -11.67
C SER A 420 -0.46 13.60 -12.08
N VAL A 421 -0.47 12.90 -13.22
CA VAL A 421 0.70 12.15 -13.71
C VAL A 421 1.90 13.07 -13.93
N VAL A 422 1.67 14.25 -14.51
CA VAL A 422 2.73 15.25 -14.72
C VAL A 422 3.26 15.78 -13.39
N SER A 423 2.36 16.09 -12.45
CA SER A 423 2.75 16.59 -11.11
C SER A 423 3.55 15.55 -10.33
N ILE A 424 3.25 14.25 -10.49
CA ILE A 424 4.00 13.16 -9.86
C ILE A 424 5.43 13.10 -10.44
N GLU A 425 5.57 13.23 -11.76
CA GLU A 425 6.89 13.23 -12.41
C GLU A 425 7.70 14.47 -12.00
N GLU A 426 7.10 15.66 -11.96
CA GLU A 426 7.75 16.88 -11.50
C GLU A 426 8.26 16.73 -10.06
N ASP A 427 7.46 16.17 -9.15
CA ASP A 427 7.86 15.90 -7.77
C ASP A 427 8.98 14.86 -7.68
N PHE A 428 8.94 13.81 -8.52
CA PHE A 428 10.02 12.84 -8.60
C PHE A 428 11.34 13.52 -8.97
N GLN A 429 11.36 14.37 -10.01
CA GLN A 429 12.56 15.08 -10.44
C GLN A 429 13.07 16.07 -9.39
N ALA A 430 12.17 16.81 -8.74
CA ALA A 430 12.49 17.72 -7.64
C ALA A 430 13.08 16.98 -6.43
N THR A 431 12.58 15.77 -6.13
CA THR A 431 13.11 14.90 -5.08
C THR A 431 14.46 14.33 -5.46
N LYS A 432 14.61 13.82 -6.69
CA LYS A 432 15.85 13.26 -7.24
C LYS A 432 16.99 14.26 -7.20
N ALA A 433 16.73 15.54 -7.43
CA ALA A 433 17.74 16.60 -7.36
C ALA A 433 18.37 16.75 -5.95
N LYS A 434 17.72 16.21 -4.91
CA LYS A 434 18.19 16.20 -3.51
C LYS A 434 18.80 14.85 -3.12
N CYS A 435 19.00 13.94 -4.06
CA CYS A 435 19.47 12.59 -3.79
C CYS A 435 20.94 12.41 -4.17
N HIS A 436 21.60 11.51 -3.47
CA HIS A 436 22.87 10.95 -3.87
C HIS A 436 22.63 9.76 -4.82
N ARG A 437 23.32 9.73 -5.96
CA ARG A 437 23.28 8.59 -6.87
C ARG A 437 24.25 7.51 -6.41
N VAL A 438 23.72 6.33 -6.13
CA VAL A 438 24.51 5.19 -5.65
C VAL A 438 25.37 4.62 -6.79
N SER A 439 26.66 4.37 -6.52
CA SER A 439 27.59 3.73 -7.43
C SER A 439 27.86 2.26 -7.05
N VAL A 440 28.31 1.46 -8.02
CA VAL A 440 28.72 0.07 -7.78
C VAL A 440 29.87 0.02 -6.78
N ALA A 441 30.86 0.92 -6.91
CA ALA A 441 32.03 0.99 -6.03
C ALA A 441 31.64 1.22 -4.55
N GLU A 442 30.62 2.02 -4.27
CA GLU A 442 30.13 2.24 -2.90
C GLU A 442 29.55 0.95 -2.30
N ILE A 443 28.81 0.17 -3.08
CA ILE A 443 28.25 -1.11 -2.62
C ILE A 443 29.33 -2.16 -2.41
N GLU A 444 30.33 -2.21 -3.30
CA GLU A 444 31.47 -3.10 -3.14
C GLU A 444 32.31 -2.79 -1.90
N ASN A 445 32.40 -1.51 -1.53
CA ASN A 445 33.14 -1.04 -0.36
C ASN A 445 32.33 -1.04 0.96
N LEU A 446 31.08 -1.53 0.96
CA LEU A 446 30.31 -1.65 2.21
C LEU A 446 31.06 -2.54 3.23
N PRO A 447 31.05 -2.17 4.52
CA PRO A 447 31.64 -2.98 5.60
C PRO A 447 31.09 -4.41 5.62
N PHE A 448 31.96 -5.39 5.90
CA PHE A 448 31.59 -6.81 5.90
C PHE A 448 30.36 -7.13 6.78
N HIS A 449 30.27 -6.53 7.97
CA HIS A 449 29.14 -6.75 8.88
C HIS A 449 27.81 -6.28 8.30
N GLN A 450 27.78 -5.22 7.50
CA GLN A 450 26.57 -4.72 6.83
C GLN A 450 26.16 -5.65 5.69
N LYS A 451 27.12 -6.14 4.90
CA LYS A 451 26.88 -7.16 3.86
C LYS A 451 26.36 -8.47 4.48
N ALA A 452 26.98 -8.93 5.57
CA ALA A 452 26.58 -10.13 6.27
C ALA A 452 25.16 -10.01 6.84
N LEU A 453 24.84 -8.89 7.50
CA LEU A 453 23.48 -8.62 8.00
C LEU A 453 22.46 -8.60 6.86
N GLY A 454 22.76 -7.92 5.76
CA GLY A 454 21.89 -7.89 4.58
C GLY A 454 21.62 -9.29 4.01
N LEU A 455 22.66 -10.11 3.86
CA LEU A 455 22.53 -11.49 3.36
C LEU A 455 21.73 -12.38 4.33
N LEU A 456 21.99 -12.28 5.64
CA LEU A 456 21.24 -13.05 6.64
C LEU A 456 19.76 -12.66 6.66
N THR A 457 19.45 -11.36 6.60
CA THR A 457 18.06 -10.90 6.51
C THR A 457 17.39 -11.31 5.20
N ARG A 458 18.14 -11.37 4.09
CA ARG A 458 17.63 -11.84 2.80
C ARG A 458 17.16 -13.29 2.82
N LEU A 459 17.85 -14.15 3.60
CA LEU A 459 17.44 -15.57 3.74
C LEU A 459 16.07 -15.72 4.40
N VAL A 460 15.66 -14.79 5.25
CA VAL A 460 14.38 -14.84 5.98
C VAL A 460 13.37 -13.77 5.52
N ALA A 461 13.74 -12.96 4.56
CA ALA A 461 12.89 -11.87 4.06
C ALA A 461 11.46 -12.28 3.68
N PRO A 462 11.21 -13.45 3.06
CA PRO A 462 9.84 -13.88 2.74
C PRO A 462 9.00 -14.24 3.97
N LEU A 463 9.62 -14.32 5.15
CA LEU A 463 8.95 -14.61 6.43
C LEU A 463 8.85 -13.39 7.35
N MET A 464 9.36 -12.22 6.89
CA MET A 464 9.44 -10.97 7.68
C MET A 464 8.19 -10.10 7.54
#